data_a012e479a7e6b61f8a99190e94013dd5
#
_entry.id   a012e479a7e6b61f8a99190e94013dd5
#
_cell.length_a   1.000
_cell.length_b   1.000
_cell.length_c   1.000
_cell.angle_alpha   90.00
_cell.angle_beta   90.00
_cell.angle_gamma   90.00
#
_symmetry.space_group_name_H-M   'P 1'
#
loop_
_entity.id
_entity.type
_entity.pdbx_description
1 polymer ?
#
loop_
_entity_poly.entity_id
_entity_poly.type
_entity_poly.pdbx_seq_one_letter_code
_entity_poly.pdbx_strand_id
1 'polypeptide(L)'
;MQNVSELYTDIVGSPNHWFECALAIGDSGRLITQTGDVILFGNTAILVDSGGAETAFREEILMSMSISHSVFNENYPVVGSAVSGEIDIKMLKPASEIPRKARLAPFVRATDGERYSEWLPKGVYYVDTRETSHNSNGLDIVVIHGYDAMLMFEMNYPSDDANNYPMLDTDMVQFLADSISISVDPRTWERMTEEYEFPLPIGYSSREVLGMIAASYGGNFIISDEGQLLLIRLADLPRETNLLITEYGDYIVFGEDRIMV
;
A
#
# COMPACT_ATOMS: atom_id res chain seq x y z
N MET A 1 3.41 12.49 2.74
CA MET A 1 3.53 12.96 1.34
C MET A 1 4.87 12.46 0.85
N GLN A 2 4.92 11.82 -0.31
CA GLN A 2 6.15 11.28 -0.90
C GLN A 2 7.10 12.43 -1.26
N ASN A 3 8.39 12.29 -0.93
CA ASN A 3 9.39 13.28 -1.30
C ASN A 3 9.68 13.16 -2.81
N VAL A 4 9.56 14.27 -3.51
CA VAL A 4 9.84 14.36 -4.95
C VAL A 4 10.91 15.41 -5.22
N SER A 5 11.68 15.25 -6.31
CA SER A 5 12.71 16.20 -6.70
C SER A 5 12.11 17.52 -7.21
N GLU A 6 12.93 18.57 -7.21
CA GLU A 6 12.57 19.83 -7.87
C GLU A 6 12.30 19.60 -9.36
N LEU A 7 13.06 18.72 -10.00
CA LEU A 7 12.87 18.37 -11.41
C LEU A 7 11.49 17.75 -11.68
N TYR A 8 11.01 16.86 -10.78
CA TYR A 8 9.66 16.32 -10.88
C TYR A 8 8.61 17.43 -10.82
N THR A 9 8.76 18.33 -9.85
CA THR A 9 7.83 19.46 -9.65
C THR A 9 7.83 20.40 -10.86
N ASP A 10 9.00 20.70 -11.42
CA ASP A 10 9.14 21.53 -12.62
C ASP A 10 8.46 20.91 -13.84
N ILE A 11 8.67 19.60 -14.07
CA ILE A 11 8.07 18.89 -15.19
C ILE A 11 6.54 18.86 -15.05
N VAL A 12 6.04 18.50 -13.86
CA VAL A 12 4.57 18.44 -13.61
C VAL A 12 3.92 19.81 -13.69
N GLY A 13 4.64 20.88 -13.35
CA GLY A 13 4.19 22.27 -13.55
C GLY A 13 4.16 22.72 -15.02
N SER A 14 4.76 21.97 -15.94
CA SER A 14 4.74 22.27 -17.37
C SER A 14 3.40 21.88 -18.00
N PRO A 15 2.84 22.69 -18.93
CA PRO A 15 1.59 22.35 -19.59
C PRO A 15 1.68 21.14 -20.54
N ASN A 16 2.88 20.75 -20.96
CA ASN A 16 3.14 19.65 -21.89
C ASN A 16 3.89 18.52 -21.18
N HIS A 17 3.33 17.95 -20.14
CA HIS A 17 3.92 16.79 -19.45
C HIS A 17 3.00 15.58 -19.56
N TRP A 18 3.60 14.39 -19.42
CA TRP A 18 2.89 13.13 -19.23
C TRP A 18 3.65 12.23 -18.28
N PHE A 19 3.01 11.14 -17.91
CA PHE A 19 3.59 10.15 -17.00
C PHE A 19 3.92 8.87 -17.73
N GLU A 20 5.10 8.34 -17.48
CA GLU A 20 5.48 6.99 -17.86
C GLU A 20 5.34 6.06 -16.66
N CYS A 21 4.87 4.84 -16.95
CA CYS A 21 4.69 3.80 -15.96
C CYS A 21 5.68 2.66 -16.20
N ALA A 22 6.15 2.05 -15.11
CA ALA A 22 6.93 0.83 -15.15
C ALA A 22 6.41 -0.12 -14.06
N LEU A 23 6.51 -1.41 -14.30
CA LEU A 23 6.16 -2.46 -13.36
C LEU A 23 7.36 -3.40 -13.22
N ALA A 24 7.91 -3.50 -12.01
CA ALA A 24 8.86 -4.55 -11.69
C ALA A 24 8.11 -5.76 -11.12
N ILE A 25 8.37 -6.93 -11.69
CA ILE A 25 7.83 -8.20 -11.19
C ILE A 25 9.01 -9.03 -10.70
N GLY A 26 8.98 -9.36 -9.41
CA GLY A 26 9.99 -10.16 -8.75
C GLY A 26 9.40 -11.39 -8.07
N ASP A 27 10.26 -12.24 -7.59
CA ASP A 27 9.86 -13.28 -6.66
C ASP A 27 9.44 -12.65 -5.33
N SER A 28 8.50 -13.27 -4.62
CA SER A 28 7.99 -12.74 -3.34
C SER A 28 9.06 -12.66 -2.25
N GLY A 29 10.25 -13.18 -2.51
CA GLY A 29 11.34 -13.29 -1.52
C GLY A 29 11.02 -14.25 -0.38
N ARG A 30 9.94 -14.99 -0.45
CA ARG A 30 9.50 -15.97 0.54
C ARG A 30 9.61 -17.38 0.01
N LEU A 31 10.08 -18.29 0.86
CA LEU A 31 10.06 -19.71 0.53
C LEU A 31 8.60 -20.20 0.55
N ILE A 32 8.17 -20.73 -0.59
CA ILE A 32 6.80 -21.25 -0.76
C ILE A 32 6.83 -22.72 -1.16
N THR A 33 5.77 -23.45 -0.82
CA THR A 33 5.56 -24.83 -1.30
C THR A 33 5.20 -24.83 -2.79
N GLN A 34 5.19 -26.00 -3.42
CA GLN A 34 4.71 -26.15 -4.81
C GLN A 34 3.25 -25.72 -4.99
N THR A 35 2.47 -25.72 -3.90
CA THR A 35 1.06 -25.27 -3.88
C THR A 35 0.93 -23.76 -3.66
N GLY A 36 2.06 -23.05 -3.40
CA GLY A 36 2.09 -21.61 -3.20
C GLY A 36 1.90 -21.17 -1.75
N ASP A 37 1.92 -22.13 -0.79
CA ASP A 37 1.82 -21.80 0.63
C ASP A 37 3.18 -21.33 1.16
N VAL A 38 3.18 -20.30 2.01
CA VAL A 38 4.40 -19.76 2.63
C VAL A 38 4.94 -20.79 3.63
N ILE A 39 6.23 -21.12 3.53
CA ILE A 39 6.90 -21.98 4.49
C ILE A 39 7.33 -21.12 5.68
N LEU A 40 6.92 -21.52 6.88
CA LEU A 40 7.22 -20.83 8.11
C LEU A 40 8.27 -21.60 8.92
N PHE A 41 9.13 -20.88 9.62
CA PHE A 41 9.92 -21.38 10.74
C PHE A 41 9.34 -20.82 12.03
N GLY A 42 8.64 -21.63 12.77
CA GLY A 42 7.72 -21.12 13.81
C GLY A 42 6.62 -20.31 13.14
N ASN A 43 6.45 -19.07 13.56
CA ASN A 43 5.46 -18.11 13.01
C ASN A 43 6.06 -17.10 12.03
N THR A 44 7.33 -17.24 11.67
CA THR A 44 8.03 -16.29 10.79
C THR A 44 8.19 -16.90 9.40
N ALA A 45 7.83 -16.15 8.35
CA ALA A 45 8.07 -16.55 6.98
C ALA A 45 9.57 -16.67 6.72
N ILE A 46 9.99 -17.79 6.11
CA ILE A 46 11.37 -17.93 5.66
C ILE A 46 11.57 -17.05 4.45
N LEU A 47 12.41 -16.03 4.58
CA LEU A 47 12.83 -15.19 3.47
C LEU A 47 13.95 -15.90 2.71
N VAL A 48 13.80 -15.96 1.41
CA VAL A 48 14.88 -16.38 0.50
C VAL A 48 15.38 -15.13 -0.18
N ASP A 49 16.67 -14.87 -0.06
CA ASP A 49 17.32 -13.89 -0.94
C ASP A 49 17.32 -14.53 -2.34
N SER A 50 16.32 -14.17 -3.12
CA SER A 50 16.08 -14.77 -4.42
C SER A 50 17.15 -14.40 -5.43
N GLY A 51 18.02 -13.40 -5.13
CA GLY A 51 19.06 -12.92 -6.06
C GLY A 51 18.57 -12.74 -7.51
N GLY A 52 17.28 -12.98 -7.71
CA GLY A 52 16.59 -12.89 -8.99
C GLY A 52 16.45 -11.44 -9.42
N ALA A 53 16.97 -11.13 -10.60
CA ALA A 53 16.78 -9.83 -11.20
C ALA A 53 15.27 -9.58 -11.35
N GLU A 54 14.77 -8.51 -10.71
CA GLU A 54 13.42 -8.03 -10.97
C GLU A 54 13.31 -7.70 -12.47
N THR A 55 12.32 -8.29 -13.14
CA THR A 55 12.08 -7.99 -14.54
C THR A 55 11.19 -6.75 -14.60
N ALA A 56 11.73 -5.66 -15.13
CA ALA A 56 10.96 -4.43 -15.33
C ALA A 56 10.23 -4.46 -16.68
N PHE A 57 8.94 -4.21 -16.65
CA PHE A 57 8.07 -4.08 -17.82
C PHE A 57 7.64 -2.62 -17.98
N ARG A 58 7.61 -2.12 -19.19
CA ARG A 58 7.22 -0.76 -19.56
C ARG A 58 6.12 -0.78 -20.61
N GLU A 59 5.90 0.35 -21.22
CA GLU A 59 4.86 0.61 -22.23
C GLU A 59 4.84 -0.38 -23.42
N GLU A 60 5.97 -1.03 -23.72
CA GLU A 60 5.99 -2.02 -24.81
C GLU A 60 5.14 -3.26 -24.51
N ILE A 61 4.97 -3.58 -23.23
CA ILE A 61 4.23 -4.74 -22.76
C ILE A 61 3.06 -4.34 -21.85
N LEU A 62 3.23 -3.28 -21.04
CA LEU A 62 2.23 -2.79 -20.10
C LEU A 62 1.12 -2.03 -20.84
N MET A 63 -0.10 -2.56 -20.84
CA MET A 63 -1.25 -1.94 -21.52
C MET A 63 -2.02 -0.99 -20.63
N SER A 64 -2.25 -1.38 -19.36
CA SER A 64 -2.87 -0.53 -18.34
C SER A 64 -2.47 -0.99 -16.95
N MET A 65 -2.42 -0.04 -16.03
CA MET A 65 -2.19 -0.26 -14.62
C MET A 65 -3.08 0.69 -13.84
N SER A 66 -3.82 0.17 -12.87
CA SER A 66 -4.67 0.94 -11.97
C SER A 66 -4.31 0.58 -10.54
N ILE A 67 -4.15 1.58 -9.70
CA ILE A 67 -3.85 1.43 -8.28
C ILE A 67 -4.96 2.13 -7.51
N SER A 68 -5.54 1.42 -6.55
CA SER A 68 -6.56 1.94 -5.67
C SER A 68 -6.09 1.85 -4.21
N HIS A 69 -5.99 3.01 -3.57
CA HIS A 69 -5.74 3.13 -2.14
C HIS A 69 -6.91 3.82 -1.47
N SER A 70 -7.36 3.26 -0.37
CA SER A 70 -8.35 3.89 0.49
C SER A 70 -7.86 3.91 1.92
N VAL A 71 -8.25 4.90 2.68
CA VAL A 71 -8.06 4.95 4.14
C VAL A 71 -9.25 4.30 4.86
N PHE A 72 -10.36 4.11 4.16
CA PHE A 72 -11.59 3.55 4.71
C PHE A 72 -12.03 2.32 3.93
N ASN A 73 -12.53 1.32 4.63
CA ASN A 73 -13.15 0.13 4.01
C ASN A 73 -14.52 0.45 3.37
N GLU A 74 -15.14 1.52 3.80
CA GLU A 74 -16.49 1.92 3.42
C GLU A 74 -16.47 3.27 2.67
N ASN A 75 -17.57 3.61 2.02
CA ASN A 75 -17.74 4.89 1.33
C ASN A 75 -17.93 6.08 2.30
N TYR A 76 -17.79 5.87 3.59
CA TYR A 76 -17.87 6.88 4.64
C TYR A 76 -16.75 6.67 5.66
N PRO A 77 -16.36 7.73 6.40
CA PRO A 77 -15.27 7.64 7.37
C PRO A 77 -15.61 6.65 8.49
N VAL A 78 -14.83 5.58 8.58
CA VAL A 78 -14.88 4.57 9.66
C VAL A 78 -13.47 4.38 10.19
N VAL A 79 -13.33 4.34 11.51
CA VAL A 79 -12.06 4.04 12.18
C VAL A 79 -12.06 2.62 12.73
N GLY A 80 -10.88 2.07 13.01
CA GLY A 80 -10.74 0.74 13.56
C GLY A 80 -10.63 -0.34 12.49
N SER A 81 -10.06 -0.02 11.36
CA SER A 81 -9.83 -0.94 10.26
C SER A 81 -8.35 -1.03 9.88
N ALA A 82 -7.98 -2.15 9.28
CA ALA A 82 -6.73 -2.29 8.53
C ALA A 82 -7.10 -2.49 7.05
N VAL A 83 -6.79 -1.48 6.22
CA VAL A 83 -7.32 -1.36 4.86
C VAL A 83 -6.25 -1.74 3.84
N SER A 84 -6.61 -2.61 2.89
CA SER A 84 -5.72 -3.07 1.82
C SER A 84 -5.80 -2.15 0.62
N GLY A 85 -4.66 -1.86 0.01
CA GLY A 85 -4.58 -1.30 -1.32
C GLY A 85 -4.63 -2.40 -2.39
N GLU A 86 -5.09 -2.05 -3.58
CA GLU A 86 -5.30 -2.95 -4.71
C GLU A 86 -4.56 -2.46 -5.95
N ILE A 87 -4.14 -3.41 -6.79
CA ILE A 87 -3.57 -3.13 -8.09
C ILE A 87 -4.21 -4.03 -9.16
N ASP A 88 -4.61 -3.42 -10.26
CA ASP A 88 -5.06 -4.10 -11.47
C ASP A 88 -4.10 -3.81 -12.62
N ILE A 89 -3.58 -4.86 -13.26
CA ILE A 89 -2.62 -4.75 -14.35
C ILE A 89 -3.14 -5.54 -15.54
N LYS A 90 -3.06 -4.93 -16.71
CA LYS A 90 -3.26 -5.59 -18.00
C LYS A 90 -2.02 -5.41 -18.84
N MET A 91 -1.45 -6.53 -19.31
CA MET A 91 -0.21 -6.51 -20.07
C MET A 91 -0.19 -7.61 -21.14
N LEU A 92 0.62 -7.45 -22.18
CA LEU A 92 0.94 -8.53 -23.08
C LEU A 92 1.63 -9.64 -22.30
N LYS A 93 1.33 -10.89 -22.66
CA LYS A 93 1.94 -12.04 -21.97
C LYS A 93 3.46 -12.02 -22.11
N PRO A 94 4.21 -11.90 -21.01
CA PRO A 94 5.66 -11.93 -21.06
C PRO A 94 6.18 -13.33 -21.43
N ALA A 95 7.42 -13.39 -21.91
CA ALA A 95 8.06 -14.65 -22.25
C ALA A 95 8.29 -15.56 -21.02
N SER A 96 8.57 -14.94 -19.85
CA SER A 96 8.69 -15.64 -18.56
C SER A 96 7.34 -15.79 -17.89
N GLU A 97 7.12 -16.91 -17.23
CA GLU A 97 5.92 -17.10 -16.42
C GLU A 97 5.98 -16.21 -15.16
N ILE A 98 4.88 -15.52 -14.87
CA ILE A 98 4.74 -14.73 -13.63
C ILE A 98 4.46 -15.70 -12.49
N PRO A 99 5.30 -15.75 -11.43
CA PRO A 99 5.09 -16.65 -10.31
C PRO A 99 3.76 -16.39 -9.59
N ARG A 100 3.24 -17.41 -8.91
CA ARG A 100 2.13 -17.22 -7.97
C ARG A 100 2.61 -16.37 -6.79
N LYS A 101 1.79 -15.39 -6.39
CA LYS A 101 2.13 -14.42 -5.33
C LYS A 101 3.44 -13.66 -5.60
N ALA A 102 3.78 -13.46 -6.89
CA ALA A 102 4.90 -12.61 -7.27
C ALA A 102 4.73 -11.21 -6.66
N ARG A 103 5.86 -10.61 -6.29
CA ARG A 103 5.91 -9.23 -5.85
C ARG A 103 5.78 -8.31 -7.06
N LEU A 104 4.89 -7.34 -6.96
CA LEU A 104 4.63 -6.32 -7.97
C LEU A 104 5.05 -4.97 -7.39
N ALA A 105 5.98 -4.30 -8.05
CA ALA A 105 6.40 -2.95 -7.68
C ALA A 105 6.14 -1.99 -8.86
N PRO A 106 5.06 -1.22 -8.81
CA PRO A 106 4.75 -0.20 -9.80
C PRO A 106 5.55 1.07 -9.54
N PHE A 107 5.96 1.72 -10.62
CA PHE A 107 6.67 2.98 -10.61
C PHE A 107 6.05 3.94 -11.63
N VAL A 108 6.15 5.23 -11.32
CA VAL A 108 5.72 6.31 -12.20
C VAL A 108 6.82 7.37 -12.26
N ARG A 109 7.07 7.96 -13.42
CA ARG A 109 7.89 9.15 -13.57
C ARG A 109 7.22 10.17 -14.47
N ALA A 110 7.53 11.44 -14.27
CA ALA A 110 7.08 12.52 -15.14
C ALA A 110 8.11 12.81 -16.23
N THR A 111 7.62 13.20 -17.42
CA THR A 111 8.46 13.66 -18.54
C THR A 111 7.75 14.74 -19.36
N ASP A 112 8.53 15.62 -19.96
CA ASP A 112 8.09 16.61 -20.96
C ASP A 112 8.59 16.26 -22.37
N GLY A 113 9.16 15.04 -22.56
CA GLY A 113 9.73 14.55 -23.82
C GLY A 113 11.23 14.82 -23.98
N GLU A 114 11.79 15.78 -23.23
CA GLU A 114 13.22 16.09 -23.23
C GLU A 114 13.87 15.71 -21.88
N ARG A 115 13.13 15.91 -20.78
CA ARG A 115 13.60 15.65 -19.41
C ARG A 115 12.77 14.55 -18.79
N TYR A 116 13.37 13.81 -17.87
CA TYR A 116 12.73 12.73 -17.11
C TYR A 116 13.00 12.92 -15.62
N SER A 117 11.96 12.83 -14.81
CA SER A 117 12.12 12.79 -13.36
C SER A 117 12.64 11.43 -12.90
N GLU A 118 12.91 11.33 -11.61
CA GLU A 118 13.14 10.05 -10.94
C GLU A 118 11.90 9.13 -11.03
N TRP A 119 12.12 7.83 -10.91
CA TRP A 119 11.05 6.86 -10.75
C TRP A 119 10.52 6.90 -9.31
N LEU A 120 9.25 7.16 -9.16
CA LEU A 120 8.56 7.18 -7.89
C LEU A 120 7.85 5.84 -7.67
N PRO A 121 8.13 5.11 -6.57
CA PRO A 121 7.41 3.90 -6.23
C PRO A 121 5.95 4.22 -5.89
N LYS A 122 5.05 3.30 -6.24
CA LYS A 122 3.60 3.41 -6.00
C LYS A 122 3.05 2.21 -5.27
N GLY A 123 3.78 1.74 -4.29
CA GLY A 123 3.42 0.61 -3.45
C GLY A 123 4.16 -0.68 -3.78
N VAL A 124 3.89 -1.67 -2.96
CA VAL A 124 4.33 -3.05 -3.13
C VAL A 124 3.12 -3.95 -3.00
N TYR A 125 2.84 -4.72 -4.03
CA TYR A 125 1.69 -5.60 -4.12
C TYR A 125 2.12 -7.03 -4.35
N TYR A 126 1.19 -7.96 -4.18
CA TYR A 126 1.38 -9.39 -4.37
C TYR A 126 0.25 -9.93 -5.24
N VAL A 127 0.60 -10.73 -6.22
CA VAL A 127 -0.37 -11.34 -7.13
C VAL A 127 -1.34 -12.21 -6.33
N ASP A 128 -2.62 -11.87 -6.41
CA ASP A 128 -3.72 -12.69 -5.91
C ASP A 128 -4.28 -13.56 -7.03
N THR A 129 -4.76 -12.94 -8.09
CA THR A 129 -5.27 -13.65 -9.26
C THR A 129 -4.53 -13.25 -10.53
N ARG A 130 -4.44 -14.19 -11.46
CA ARG A 130 -3.94 -13.95 -12.81
C ARG A 130 -4.76 -14.76 -13.82
N GLU A 131 -5.15 -14.11 -14.88
CA GLU A 131 -5.90 -14.70 -15.96
C GLU A 131 -5.20 -14.46 -17.29
N THR A 132 -5.19 -15.46 -18.18
CA THR A 132 -4.70 -15.30 -19.54
C THR A 132 -5.87 -15.32 -20.48
N SER A 133 -5.95 -14.34 -21.35
CA SER A 133 -6.97 -14.23 -22.39
C SER A 133 -6.33 -13.88 -23.74
N HIS A 134 -7.09 -14.01 -24.80
CA HIS A 134 -6.69 -13.55 -26.12
C HIS A 134 -7.45 -12.27 -26.49
N ASN A 135 -6.74 -11.28 -27.01
CA ASN A 135 -7.41 -10.10 -27.55
C ASN A 135 -8.01 -10.39 -28.93
N SER A 136 -8.76 -9.42 -29.47
CA SER A 136 -9.36 -9.53 -30.81
C SER A 136 -8.35 -9.71 -31.95
N ASN A 137 -7.08 -9.38 -31.71
CA ASN A 137 -5.97 -9.52 -32.67
C ASN A 137 -5.20 -10.84 -32.48
N GLY A 138 -5.65 -11.73 -31.59
CA GLY A 138 -5.02 -13.01 -31.31
C GLY A 138 -3.75 -12.94 -30.44
N LEU A 139 -3.46 -11.79 -29.82
CA LEU A 139 -2.36 -11.65 -28.88
C LEU A 139 -2.76 -12.14 -27.49
N ASP A 140 -1.88 -12.86 -26.83
CA ASP A 140 -2.05 -13.28 -25.45
C ASP A 140 -1.91 -12.08 -24.51
N ILE A 141 -2.90 -11.92 -23.66
CA ILE A 141 -2.95 -10.88 -22.62
C ILE A 141 -3.01 -11.56 -21.27
N VAL A 142 -2.27 -11.03 -20.31
CA VAL A 142 -2.38 -11.39 -18.90
C VAL A 142 -3.04 -10.23 -18.17
N VAL A 143 -4.07 -10.58 -17.38
CA VAL A 143 -4.70 -9.69 -16.42
C VAL A 143 -4.29 -10.17 -15.03
N ILE A 144 -3.77 -9.26 -14.24
CA ILE A 144 -3.29 -9.52 -12.88
C ILE A 144 -4.07 -8.62 -11.93
N HIS A 145 -4.61 -9.21 -10.88
CA HIS A 145 -5.11 -8.50 -9.73
C HIS A 145 -4.25 -8.82 -8.52
N GLY A 146 -3.94 -7.82 -7.70
CA GLY A 146 -3.08 -7.99 -6.54
C GLY A 146 -3.47 -7.07 -5.40
N TYR A 147 -3.04 -7.46 -4.20
CA TYR A 147 -3.21 -6.69 -2.97
C TYR A 147 -1.85 -6.35 -2.37
N ASP A 148 -1.82 -5.31 -1.56
CA ASP A 148 -0.63 -4.97 -0.77
C ASP A 148 -0.39 -5.98 0.39
N ALA A 149 0.61 -5.71 1.22
CA ALA A 149 0.98 -6.59 2.32
C ALA A 149 -0.12 -6.76 3.39
N MET A 150 -1.16 -5.92 3.39
CA MET A 150 -2.28 -6.03 4.33
C MET A 150 -3.02 -7.36 4.22
N LEU A 151 -3.05 -7.96 3.01
CA LEU A 151 -3.61 -9.30 2.79
C LEU A 151 -2.95 -10.36 3.66
N MET A 152 -1.68 -10.20 4.00
CA MET A 152 -0.94 -11.18 4.81
C MET A 152 -1.36 -11.17 6.28
N PHE A 153 -2.00 -10.11 6.75
CA PHE A 153 -2.54 -10.02 8.10
C PHE A 153 -3.90 -10.73 8.28
N GLU A 154 -4.46 -11.32 7.23
CA GLU A 154 -5.65 -12.18 7.34
C GLU A 154 -5.39 -13.48 8.12
N MET A 155 -4.13 -13.82 8.36
CA MET A 155 -3.76 -14.97 9.20
C MET A 155 -4.19 -14.76 10.64
N ASN A 156 -4.49 -15.88 11.32
CA ASN A 156 -4.72 -15.86 12.76
C ASN A 156 -3.55 -15.17 13.49
N TYR A 157 -3.88 -14.40 14.51
CA TYR A 157 -2.88 -13.77 15.35
C TYR A 157 -1.89 -14.83 15.89
N PRO A 158 -0.58 -14.65 15.73
CA PRO A 158 0.41 -15.60 16.20
C PRO A 158 0.48 -15.56 17.76
N SER A 159 -0.04 -16.60 18.40
CA SER A 159 -0.28 -16.63 19.87
C SER A 159 0.71 -17.50 20.64
N ASP A 160 1.98 -17.56 20.22
CA ASP A 160 2.91 -18.60 20.69
C ASP A 160 3.37 -18.44 22.13
N ASP A 161 3.28 -17.26 22.75
CA ASP A 161 3.70 -17.08 24.14
C ASP A 161 2.73 -16.22 24.95
N ALA A 162 1.81 -16.90 25.64
CA ALA A 162 0.87 -16.26 26.56
C ALA A 162 1.54 -15.51 27.73
N ASN A 163 2.84 -15.77 28.00
CA ASN A 163 3.56 -15.12 29.10
C ASN A 163 3.96 -13.67 28.79
N ASN A 164 3.90 -13.28 27.52
CA ASN A 164 4.21 -11.91 27.09
C ASN A 164 3.01 -10.95 27.14
N TYR A 165 1.88 -11.38 27.72
CA TYR A 165 0.67 -10.57 27.80
C TYR A 165 0.33 -10.19 29.26
N PRO A 166 -0.24 -9.00 29.50
CA PRO A 166 -0.61 -7.99 28.49
C PRO A 166 0.62 -7.42 27.76
N MET A 167 0.46 -7.06 26.48
CA MET A 167 1.50 -6.48 25.65
C MET A 167 1.12 -5.04 25.30
N LEU A 168 2.12 -4.14 25.23
CA LEU A 168 1.90 -2.79 24.75
C LEU A 168 1.48 -2.83 23.27
N ASP A 169 0.60 -1.95 22.90
CA ASP A 169 0.09 -1.80 21.52
C ASP A 169 1.21 -1.54 20.51
N THR A 170 2.20 -0.72 20.87
CA THR A 170 3.39 -0.47 20.03
C THR A 170 4.20 -1.74 19.80
N ASP A 171 4.42 -2.55 20.85
CA ASP A 171 5.13 -3.82 20.73
C ASP A 171 4.33 -4.82 19.89
N MET A 172 3.00 -4.80 20.04
CA MET A 172 2.10 -5.64 19.26
C MET A 172 2.10 -5.28 17.76
N VAL A 173 2.09 -3.99 17.41
CA VAL A 173 2.21 -3.52 16.04
C VAL A 173 3.56 -3.92 15.45
N GLN A 174 4.66 -3.73 16.19
CA GLN A 174 5.99 -4.14 15.74
C GLN A 174 6.06 -5.66 15.54
N PHE A 175 5.57 -6.45 16.49
CA PHE A 175 5.52 -7.90 16.40
C PHE A 175 4.74 -8.39 15.17
N LEU A 176 3.58 -7.77 14.88
CA LEU A 176 2.78 -8.09 13.70
C LEU A 176 3.52 -7.75 12.41
N ALA A 177 4.14 -6.57 12.32
CA ALA A 177 4.93 -6.16 11.16
C ALA A 177 6.11 -7.11 10.91
N ASP A 178 6.83 -7.49 11.97
CA ASP A 178 7.96 -8.42 11.89
C ASP A 178 7.52 -9.82 11.44
N SER A 179 6.32 -10.28 11.85
CA SER A 179 5.77 -11.59 11.50
C SER A 179 5.61 -11.77 9.97
N ILE A 180 5.39 -10.68 9.25
CA ILE A 180 5.28 -10.68 7.79
C ILE A 180 6.46 -9.98 7.09
N SER A 181 7.50 -9.61 7.86
CA SER A 181 8.75 -9.01 7.37
C SER A 181 8.55 -7.70 6.62
N ILE A 182 7.69 -6.82 7.13
CA ILE A 182 7.58 -5.43 6.71
C ILE A 182 8.03 -4.51 7.83
N SER A 183 8.47 -3.31 7.48
CA SER A 183 8.77 -2.27 8.48
C SER A 183 7.53 -1.46 8.83
N VAL A 184 7.55 -0.84 10.00
CA VAL A 184 6.55 0.14 10.41
C VAL A 184 7.04 1.52 10.00
N ASP A 185 6.17 2.31 9.38
CA ASP A 185 6.46 3.70 9.03
C ASP A 185 6.69 4.54 10.30
N PRO A 186 7.78 5.31 10.40
CA PRO A 186 8.07 6.11 11.59
C PRO A 186 6.95 7.04 12.04
N ARG A 187 6.14 7.53 11.10
CA ARG A 187 4.96 8.36 11.40
C ARG A 187 3.91 7.65 12.23
N THR A 188 3.90 6.32 12.23
CA THR A 188 3.01 5.51 13.09
C THR A 188 3.32 5.76 14.55
N TRP A 189 4.60 5.75 14.93
CA TRP A 189 5.03 5.98 16.30
C TRP A 189 4.75 7.40 16.79
N GLU A 190 4.84 8.38 15.90
CA GLU A 190 4.47 9.77 16.20
C GLU A 190 2.96 9.91 16.51
N ARG A 191 2.14 9.00 16.01
CA ARG A 191 0.68 8.98 16.19
C ARG A 191 0.22 8.13 17.35
N MET A 192 0.99 7.12 17.73
CA MET A 192 0.75 6.22 18.86
C MET A 192 1.37 6.86 20.14
N THR A 193 0.76 7.95 20.60
CA THR A 193 1.26 8.76 21.72
C THR A 193 0.80 8.29 23.09
N GLU A 194 -0.21 7.45 23.13
CA GLU A 194 -0.73 6.82 24.35
C GLU A 194 -0.19 5.40 24.43
N GLU A 195 -0.17 4.82 25.62
CA GLU A 195 0.25 3.45 25.86
C GLU A 195 -0.97 2.63 26.29
N TYR A 196 -1.40 1.71 25.42
CA TYR A 196 -2.49 0.78 25.72
C TYR A 196 -1.95 -0.63 25.87
N GLU A 197 -2.36 -1.31 26.93
CA GLU A 197 -2.06 -2.72 27.13
C GLU A 197 -3.20 -3.59 26.57
N PHE A 198 -2.85 -4.53 25.73
CA PHE A 198 -3.79 -5.48 25.12
C PHE A 198 -3.59 -6.88 25.69
N PRO A 199 -4.67 -7.58 26.07
CA PRO A 199 -4.60 -8.99 26.42
C PRO A 199 -4.30 -9.83 25.15
N LEU A 200 -3.91 -11.09 25.34
CA LEU A 200 -3.71 -12.03 24.23
C LEU A 200 -4.96 -12.13 23.36
N PRO A 201 -4.90 -11.77 22.05
CA PRO A 201 -6.05 -11.75 21.18
C PRO A 201 -6.37 -13.15 20.59
N ILE A 202 -6.99 -14.01 21.42
CA ILE A 202 -7.33 -15.37 21.05
C ILE A 202 -8.51 -15.37 20.05
N GLY A 203 -8.31 -16.02 18.90
CA GLY A 203 -9.36 -16.23 17.91
C GLY A 203 -9.57 -15.07 16.94
N TYR A 204 -8.72 -14.04 17.00
CA TYR A 204 -8.71 -12.93 16.06
C TYR A 204 -7.63 -13.12 14.98
N SER A 205 -7.85 -12.56 13.81
CA SER A 205 -6.81 -12.39 12.81
C SER A 205 -5.87 -11.24 13.20
N SER A 206 -4.66 -11.26 12.66
CA SER A 206 -3.72 -10.14 12.82
C SER A 206 -4.30 -8.81 12.32
N ARG A 207 -5.11 -8.87 11.25
CA ARG A 207 -5.80 -7.71 10.67
C ARG A 207 -6.85 -7.12 11.61
N GLU A 208 -7.64 -7.98 12.28
CA GLU A 208 -8.62 -7.54 13.28
C GLU A 208 -7.93 -6.89 14.48
N VAL A 209 -6.78 -7.43 14.92
CA VAL A 209 -5.99 -6.86 16.00
C VAL A 209 -5.46 -5.48 15.63
N LEU A 210 -4.91 -5.30 14.42
CA LEU A 210 -4.52 -3.98 13.93
C LEU A 210 -5.71 -3.01 13.92
N GLY A 211 -6.90 -3.48 13.50
CA GLY A 211 -8.12 -2.68 13.54
C GLY A 211 -8.48 -2.23 14.96
N MET A 212 -8.39 -3.12 15.96
CA MET A 212 -8.66 -2.77 17.35
C MET A 212 -7.68 -1.71 17.88
N ILE A 213 -6.38 -1.87 17.58
CA ILE A 213 -5.36 -0.88 17.93
C ILE A 213 -5.64 0.44 17.23
N ALA A 214 -5.93 0.43 15.92
CA ALA A 214 -6.25 1.64 15.16
C ALA A 214 -7.45 2.39 15.73
N ALA A 215 -8.48 1.66 16.21
CA ALA A 215 -9.67 2.25 16.84
C ALA A 215 -9.31 3.07 18.08
N SER A 216 -8.36 2.59 18.91
CA SER A 216 -7.90 3.30 20.11
C SER A 216 -7.27 4.66 19.79
N TYR A 217 -6.73 4.83 18.57
CA TYR A 217 -6.14 6.06 18.09
C TYR A 217 -7.05 6.87 17.14
N GLY A 218 -8.29 6.42 16.92
CA GLY A 218 -9.23 7.06 16.00
C GLY A 218 -8.75 7.05 14.54
N GLY A 219 -8.14 5.96 14.11
CA GLY A 219 -7.53 5.83 12.80
C GLY A 219 -7.72 4.47 12.15
N ASN A 220 -7.00 4.25 11.06
CA ASN A 220 -6.92 3.01 10.30
C ASN A 220 -5.47 2.70 9.93
N PHE A 221 -5.11 1.41 9.89
CA PHE A 221 -3.84 0.99 9.30
C PHE A 221 -3.96 0.79 7.79
N ILE A 222 -2.95 1.22 7.07
CA ILE A 222 -2.75 0.98 5.64
C ILE A 222 -1.30 0.55 5.38
N ILE A 223 -1.00 0.13 4.15
CA ILE A 223 0.38 0.01 3.68
C ILE A 223 0.73 1.25 2.86
N SER A 224 1.85 1.89 3.19
CA SER A 224 2.34 3.09 2.50
C SER A 224 2.89 2.76 1.10
N ASP A 225 3.14 3.80 0.28
CA ASP A 225 3.78 3.66 -1.05
C ASP A 225 5.18 3.01 -0.97
N GLU A 226 5.83 3.07 0.18
CA GLU A 226 7.12 2.43 0.47
C GLU A 226 6.96 0.97 0.94
N GLY A 227 5.73 0.46 1.08
CA GLY A 227 5.44 -0.89 1.55
C GLY A 227 5.53 -1.06 3.07
N GLN A 228 5.39 0.02 3.84
CA GLN A 228 5.48 0.03 5.29
C GLN A 228 4.10 0.10 5.95
N LEU A 229 3.95 -0.48 7.14
CA LEU A 229 2.72 -0.39 7.92
C LEU A 229 2.56 1.01 8.50
N LEU A 230 1.48 1.70 8.15
CA LEU A 230 1.22 3.10 8.52
C LEU A 230 -0.15 3.25 9.17
N LEU A 231 -0.17 3.82 10.38
CA LEU A 231 -1.39 4.28 11.03
C LEU A 231 -1.76 5.68 10.50
N ILE A 232 -2.97 5.86 9.99
CA ILE A 232 -3.53 7.17 9.63
C ILE A 232 -4.70 7.46 10.57
N ARG A 233 -4.63 8.57 11.30
CA ARG A 233 -5.75 9.02 12.16
C ARG A 233 -6.70 9.89 11.35
N LEU A 234 -7.99 9.83 11.68
CA LEU A 234 -8.99 10.68 11.05
C LEU A 234 -8.66 12.18 11.23
N ALA A 235 -8.07 12.54 12.36
CA ALA A 235 -7.64 13.90 12.65
C ALA A 235 -6.48 14.40 11.76
N ASP A 236 -5.69 13.49 11.16
CA ASP A 236 -4.55 13.81 10.30
C ASP A 236 -4.97 14.01 8.84
N LEU A 237 -6.19 13.62 8.47
CA LEU A 237 -6.68 13.81 7.11
C LEU A 237 -6.85 15.30 6.81
N PRO A 238 -6.45 15.74 5.60
CA PRO A 238 -6.66 17.12 5.21
C PRO A 238 -8.15 17.43 5.31
N ARG A 239 -8.48 18.46 6.07
CA ARG A 239 -9.84 19.01 6.04
C ARG A 239 -9.97 19.73 4.70
N GLU A 240 -10.85 19.25 3.84
CA GLU A 240 -11.28 20.03 2.70
C GLU A 240 -12.01 21.27 3.23
N THR A 241 -11.27 22.34 3.41
CA THR A 241 -11.87 23.63 3.68
C THR A 241 -12.29 24.23 2.34
N ASN A 242 -13.47 23.89 1.87
CA ASN A 242 -14.11 24.59 0.77
C ASN A 242 -14.49 25.97 1.28
N LEU A 243 -13.63 26.95 1.04
CA LEU A 243 -13.90 28.35 1.37
C LEU A 243 -14.70 28.96 0.22
N LEU A 244 -15.81 29.59 0.55
CA LEU A 244 -16.50 30.45 -0.42
C LEU A 244 -15.59 31.63 -0.74
N ILE A 245 -15.29 31.78 -2.03
CA ILE A 245 -14.54 32.94 -2.54
C ILE A 245 -15.39 33.69 -3.55
N THR A 246 -15.18 34.99 -3.65
CA THR A 246 -15.78 35.83 -4.71
C THR A 246 -15.11 35.53 -6.06
N GLU A 247 -15.69 35.96 -7.15
CA GLU A 247 -15.09 35.90 -8.49
C GLU A 247 -13.72 36.60 -8.58
N TYR A 248 -13.40 37.49 -7.63
CA TYR A 248 -12.13 38.21 -7.53
C TYR A 248 -11.11 37.50 -6.61
N GLY A 249 -11.46 36.33 -6.03
CA GLY A 249 -10.58 35.58 -5.16
C GLY A 249 -10.60 35.98 -3.68
N ASP A 250 -11.49 36.90 -3.28
CA ASP A 250 -11.64 37.32 -1.88
C ASP A 250 -12.49 36.28 -1.11
N TYR A 251 -12.14 36.04 0.15
CA TYR A 251 -12.92 35.15 1.01
C TYR A 251 -14.25 35.79 1.40
N ILE A 252 -15.34 35.02 1.30
CA ILE A 252 -16.62 35.43 1.86
C ILE A 252 -16.59 35.11 3.36
N VAL A 253 -16.83 36.13 4.19
CA VAL A 253 -16.79 36.03 5.66
C VAL A 253 -18.15 36.39 6.26
N PHE A 254 -18.47 35.75 7.39
CA PHE A 254 -19.60 36.17 8.22
C PHE A 254 -19.06 36.59 9.59
N GLY A 255 -19.04 37.91 9.84
CA GLY A 255 -18.32 38.48 10.97
C GLY A 255 -16.80 38.35 10.80
N GLU A 256 -16.12 37.75 11.76
CA GLU A 256 -14.69 37.45 11.70
C GLU A 256 -14.38 36.03 11.12
N ASP A 257 -15.42 35.20 10.91
CA ASP A 257 -15.29 33.81 10.47
C ASP A 257 -15.43 33.71 8.94
N ARG A 258 -14.61 32.86 8.35
CA ARG A 258 -14.71 32.47 6.93
C ARG A 258 -15.82 31.46 6.75
N ILE A 259 -16.65 31.64 5.73
CA ILE A 259 -17.71 30.68 5.39
C ILE A 259 -17.05 29.47 4.72
N MET A 260 -17.26 28.33 5.33
CA MET A 260 -16.87 27.01 4.77
C MET A 260 -18.11 26.32 4.20
N VAL A 261 -17.97 25.62 3.07
CA VAL A 261 -19.03 24.88 2.39
C VAL A 261 -18.64 23.43 2.28
#